data_69b42bb87327bac5f58351a84ab9aa25
#
_entry.id   69b42bb87327bac5f58351a84ab9aa25
#
_cell.length_a   1.000
_cell.length_b   1.000
_cell.length_c   1.000
_cell.angle_alpha   90.00
_cell.angle_beta   90.00
_cell.angle_gamma   90.00
#
_symmetry.space_group_name_H-M   'P 1'
#
loop_
_entity.id
_entity.type
_entity.pdbx_description
1 polymer ?
#
loop_
_entity_poly.entity_id
_entity_poly.type
_entity_poly.pdbx_seq_one_letter_code
_entity_poly.pdbx_strand_id
1 'polypeptide(L)'
;HYLTNMWDLIAVCSEKEREYSLTAQLHSWARELNSLAQAGLTYCKDPFDHERYERLGDLAAQMAAYYVDEQAEVIRKQWLTDGYKTPQLDTRAAIFDDQGRILMVKEQRSQKWNVPGGWCDEDQTIMSNVVKEVREEAGMEVYPKRLIAILDRSKYNTVDTLGGCLKAFVLCSCGTESFESNSETSERRFFAEDELPVENLRTNTNSLEQLKMCFACYRADEWTPIVE
;
A
#
# COMPACT_ATOMS: atom_id res chain seq x y z
N HIS A 1 35.83 8.81 27.29
CA HIS A 1 35.59 7.72 26.31
C HIS A 1 34.07 7.43 26.05
N TYR A 2 33.15 7.70 26.99
CA TYR A 2 31.69 7.44 26.81
C TYR A 2 30.97 8.55 26.05
N LEU A 3 31.48 9.78 26.06
CA LEU A 3 30.82 10.92 25.37
C LEU A 3 31.11 10.96 23.86
N THR A 4 32.20 10.42 23.40
CA THR A 4 32.56 10.33 21.96
C THR A 4 31.61 9.40 21.21
N ASN A 5 31.19 8.29 21.82
CA ASN A 5 30.30 7.31 21.18
C ASN A 5 28.85 7.80 21.01
N MET A 6 28.39 8.75 21.82
CA MET A 6 27.00 9.26 21.73
C MET A 6 26.84 10.26 20.57
N TRP A 7 27.85 11.10 20.34
CA TRP A 7 27.87 12.03 19.20
C TRP A 7 28.03 11.32 17.86
N ASP A 8 28.84 10.27 17.82
CA ASP A 8 29.02 9.41 16.65
C ASP A 8 27.70 8.66 16.31
N LEU A 9 26.98 8.16 17.31
CA LEU A 9 25.66 7.53 17.12
C LEU A 9 24.60 8.51 16.61
N ILE A 10 24.57 9.74 17.14
CA ILE A 10 23.64 10.79 16.69
C ILE A 10 23.98 11.23 15.26
N ALA A 11 25.25 11.35 14.91
CA ALA A 11 25.70 11.68 13.55
C ALA A 11 25.30 10.58 12.55
N VAL A 12 25.50 9.31 12.88
CA VAL A 12 25.11 8.16 12.05
C VAL A 12 23.60 8.05 11.90
N CYS A 13 22.80 8.32 12.95
CA CYS A 13 21.35 8.39 12.84
C CYS A 13 20.92 9.53 11.89
N SER A 14 21.50 10.71 12.03
CA SER A 14 21.15 11.86 11.18
C SER A 14 21.58 11.70 9.72
N GLU A 15 22.64 10.95 9.45
CA GLU A 15 23.07 10.59 8.09
C GLU A 15 22.13 9.55 7.47
N LYS A 16 21.74 8.51 8.21
CA LYS A 16 20.77 7.50 7.75
C LYS A 16 19.39 8.09 7.50
N GLU A 17 18.90 8.99 8.34
CA GLU A 17 17.64 9.70 8.12
C GLU A 17 17.69 10.57 6.86
N ARG A 18 18.79 11.28 6.61
CA ARG A 18 19.01 12.06 5.39
C ARG A 18 19.09 11.18 4.14
N GLU A 19 19.81 10.07 4.20
CA GLU A 19 19.95 9.11 3.12
C GLU A 19 18.58 8.47 2.79
N TYR A 20 17.82 8.07 3.80
CA TYR A 20 16.46 7.55 3.61
C TYR A 20 15.52 8.59 3.00
N SER A 21 15.57 9.84 3.46
CA SER A 21 14.78 10.94 2.92
C SER A 21 15.14 11.25 1.46
N LEU A 22 16.43 11.26 1.11
CA LEU A 22 16.89 11.49 -0.27
C LEU A 22 16.46 10.34 -1.20
N THR A 23 16.60 9.10 -0.73
CA THR A 23 16.22 7.91 -1.49
C THR A 23 14.72 7.89 -1.79
N ALA A 24 13.88 8.19 -0.79
CA ALA A 24 12.44 8.32 -0.97
C ALA A 24 12.06 9.44 -1.95
N GLN A 25 12.78 10.56 -1.90
CA GLN A 25 12.57 11.69 -2.83
C GLN A 25 12.97 11.32 -4.27
N LEU A 26 14.09 10.63 -4.46
CA LEU A 26 14.52 10.16 -5.78
C LEU A 26 13.51 9.18 -6.38
N HIS A 27 12.96 8.27 -5.57
CA HIS A 27 11.90 7.37 -6.00
C HIS A 27 10.62 8.13 -6.42
N SER A 28 10.22 9.14 -5.66
CA SER A 28 9.08 10.00 -6.01
C SER A 28 9.29 10.70 -7.34
N TRP A 29 10.46 11.28 -7.56
CA TRP A 29 10.80 11.93 -8.83
C TRP A 29 10.86 10.95 -10.01
N ALA A 30 11.41 9.75 -9.82
CA ALA A 30 11.42 8.72 -10.85
C ALA A 30 10.00 8.33 -11.29
N ARG A 31 9.08 8.19 -10.35
CA ARG A 31 7.65 7.93 -10.63
C ARG A 31 6.99 9.08 -11.40
N GLU A 32 7.22 10.31 -10.98
CA GLU A 32 6.69 11.50 -11.65
C GLU A 32 7.21 11.62 -13.09
N LEU A 33 8.52 11.47 -13.30
CA LEU A 33 9.14 11.48 -14.63
C LEU A 33 8.58 10.38 -15.54
N ASN A 34 8.40 9.16 -15.00
CA ASN A 34 7.75 8.09 -15.75
C ASN A 34 6.30 8.39 -16.11
N SER A 35 5.53 9.00 -15.19
CA SER A 35 4.15 9.42 -15.48
C SER A 35 4.07 10.46 -16.58
N LEU A 36 4.97 11.46 -16.57
CA LEU A 36 5.10 12.47 -17.63
C LEU A 36 5.48 11.82 -18.97
N ALA A 37 6.45 10.90 -18.96
CA ALA A 37 6.85 10.16 -20.16
C ALA A 37 5.68 9.37 -20.74
N GLN A 38 4.96 8.63 -19.91
CA GLN A 38 3.81 7.82 -20.34
C GLN A 38 2.67 8.67 -20.89
N ALA A 39 2.35 9.80 -20.24
CA ALA A 39 1.36 10.75 -20.75
C ALA A 39 1.79 11.31 -22.11
N GLY A 40 3.06 11.69 -22.26
CA GLY A 40 3.62 12.16 -23.53
C GLY A 40 3.49 11.10 -24.62
N LEU A 41 3.93 9.87 -24.39
CA LEU A 41 3.82 8.75 -25.34
C LEU A 41 2.38 8.47 -25.77
N THR A 42 1.41 8.65 -24.84
CA THR A 42 -0.01 8.42 -25.14
C THR A 42 -0.59 9.47 -26.11
N TYR A 43 -0.15 10.72 -26.02
CA TYR A 43 -0.81 11.84 -26.71
C TYR A 43 0.05 12.54 -27.75
N CYS A 44 1.39 12.34 -27.80
CA CYS A 44 2.24 12.98 -28.77
C CYS A 44 1.94 12.45 -30.18
N LYS A 45 2.10 13.33 -31.16
CA LYS A 45 1.94 13.02 -32.58
C LYS A 45 3.24 13.21 -33.35
N ASP A 46 4.17 13.95 -32.82
CA ASP A 46 5.47 14.24 -33.41
C ASP A 46 6.47 13.11 -33.09
N PRO A 47 7.16 12.53 -34.05
CA PRO A 47 8.11 11.44 -33.83
C PRO A 47 9.32 11.85 -32.98
N PHE A 48 9.73 13.11 -33.01
CA PHE A 48 10.83 13.60 -32.17
C PHE A 48 10.38 13.76 -30.68
N ASP A 49 9.12 14.12 -30.47
CA ASP A 49 8.58 14.15 -29.12
C ASP A 49 8.41 12.73 -28.57
N HIS A 50 8.00 11.77 -29.41
CA HIS A 50 7.93 10.36 -29.04
C HIS A 50 9.30 9.84 -28.55
N GLU A 51 10.38 10.08 -29.31
CA GLU A 51 11.73 9.71 -28.93
C GLU A 51 12.18 10.36 -27.62
N ARG A 52 11.82 11.63 -27.37
CA ARG A 52 12.12 12.34 -26.12
C ARG A 52 11.40 11.71 -24.93
N TYR A 53 10.12 11.35 -25.07
CA TYR A 53 9.36 10.71 -24.02
C TYR A 53 9.82 9.28 -23.75
N GLU A 54 10.21 8.52 -24.76
CA GLU A 54 10.87 7.22 -24.56
C GLU A 54 12.15 7.39 -23.74
N ARG A 55 13.01 8.34 -24.14
CA ARG A 55 14.24 8.62 -23.40
C ARG A 55 13.98 9.06 -21.96
N LEU A 56 12.95 9.87 -21.71
CA LEU A 56 12.54 10.28 -20.37
C LEU A 56 12.12 9.08 -19.52
N GLY A 57 11.34 8.16 -20.06
CA GLY A 57 10.95 6.92 -19.39
C GLY A 57 12.15 6.02 -19.06
N ASP A 58 13.15 5.93 -19.94
CA ASP A 58 14.38 5.18 -19.69
C ASP A 58 15.19 5.78 -18.54
N LEU A 59 15.31 7.10 -18.48
CA LEU A 59 15.99 7.80 -17.38
C LEU A 59 15.25 7.58 -16.06
N ALA A 60 13.93 7.67 -16.07
CA ALA A 60 13.12 7.39 -14.89
C ALA A 60 13.32 5.96 -14.37
N ALA A 61 13.36 4.96 -15.25
CA ALA A 61 13.63 3.58 -14.90
C ALA A 61 15.04 3.38 -14.33
N GLN A 62 16.06 4.03 -14.93
CA GLN A 62 17.43 4.02 -14.41
C GLN A 62 17.50 4.63 -13.00
N MET A 63 16.82 5.75 -12.74
CA MET A 63 16.75 6.34 -11.40
C MET A 63 16.07 5.38 -10.38
N ALA A 64 14.97 4.75 -10.77
CA ALA A 64 14.27 3.80 -9.91
C ALA A 64 15.10 2.54 -9.59
N ALA A 65 15.98 2.11 -10.51
CA ALA A 65 16.88 0.98 -10.32
C ALA A 65 17.84 1.15 -9.13
N TYR A 66 18.21 2.38 -8.80
CA TYR A 66 19.01 2.67 -7.61
C TYR A 66 18.23 2.49 -6.30
N TYR A 67 16.90 2.51 -6.37
CA TYR A 67 16.05 2.42 -5.20
C TYR A 67 15.62 0.99 -4.86
N VAL A 68 15.29 0.18 -5.89
CA VAL A 68 14.67 -1.15 -5.68
C VAL A 68 15.60 -2.34 -5.91
N ASP A 69 16.88 -2.10 -6.14
CA ASP A 69 17.87 -3.14 -6.45
C ASP A 69 17.42 -4.08 -7.58
N GLU A 70 16.90 -3.50 -8.65
CA GLU A 70 16.41 -4.21 -9.83
C GLU A 70 17.03 -3.58 -11.10
N GLN A 71 17.06 -4.33 -12.20
CA GLN A 71 17.56 -3.83 -13.49
C GLN A 71 16.62 -2.80 -14.10
N ALA A 72 17.18 -1.71 -14.66
CA ALA A 72 16.39 -0.63 -15.24
C ALA A 72 15.47 -1.10 -16.38
N GLU A 73 15.90 -2.08 -17.18
CA GLU A 73 15.11 -2.70 -18.25
C GLU A 73 13.88 -3.43 -17.73
N VAL A 74 14.00 -4.11 -16.59
CA VAL A 74 12.88 -4.79 -15.93
C VAL A 74 11.86 -3.76 -15.41
N ILE A 75 12.36 -2.71 -14.76
CA ILE A 75 11.52 -1.60 -14.27
C ILE A 75 10.82 -0.90 -15.44
N ARG A 76 11.57 -0.61 -16.53
CA ARG A 76 11.03 0.05 -17.71
C ARG A 76 9.90 -0.76 -18.32
N LYS A 77 10.07 -2.08 -18.43
CA LYS A 77 9.04 -2.98 -18.94
C LYS A 77 7.79 -3.03 -18.03
N GLN A 78 7.97 -3.04 -16.72
CA GLN A 78 6.86 -3.01 -15.76
C GLN A 78 6.11 -1.68 -15.76
N TRP A 79 6.82 -0.59 -16.05
CA TRP A 79 6.25 0.75 -16.11
C TRP A 79 5.59 1.09 -17.43
N LEU A 80 5.96 0.39 -18.51
CA LEU A 80 5.37 0.62 -19.81
C LEU A 80 3.96 0.05 -19.84
N THR A 81 2.97 0.93 -19.97
CA THR A 81 1.56 0.59 -20.11
C THR A 81 0.96 1.31 -21.29
N ASP A 82 -0.08 0.75 -21.89
CA ASP A 82 -0.84 1.46 -22.90
C ASP A 82 -1.74 2.52 -22.22
N GLY A 83 -1.78 3.71 -22.80
CA GLY A 83 -2.60 4.81 -22.33
C GLY A 83 -2.03 5.59 -21.13
N TYR A 84 -2.88 6.43 -20.54
CA TYR A 84 -2.51 7.30 -19.42
C TYR A 84 -2.31 6.52 -18.13
N LYS A 85 -1.18 6.74 -17.45
CA LYS A 85 -0.86 6.04 -16.20
C LYS A 85 -1.62 6.65 -15.03
N THR A 86 -2.38 5.81 -14.34
CA THR A 86 -3.13 6.16 -13.13
C THR A 86 -2.60 5.37 -11.91
N PRO A 87 -2.84 5.84 -10.67
CA PRO A 87 -2.61 5.02 -9.49
C PRO A 87 -3.48 3.76 -9.53
N GLN A 88 -2.91 2.63 -9.12
CA GLN A 88 -3.67 1.42 -8.84
C GLN A 88 -4.51 1.61 -7.57
N LEU A 89 -5.59 0.85 -7.46
CA LEU A 89 -6.47 0.87 -6.30
C LEU A 89 -6.32 -0.43 -5.51
N ASP A 90 -6.03 -0.30 -4.21
CA ASP A 90 -5.97 -1.39 -3.24
C ASP A 90 -7.12 -1.20 -2.24
N THR A 91 -7.84 -2.27 -1.91
CA THR A 91 -8.97 -2.22 -0.98
C THR A 91 -8.67 -2.98 0.30
N ARG A 92 -9.10 -2.45 1.45
CA ARG A 92 -8.87 -3.04 2.78
C ARG A 92 -10.15 -3.06 3.59
N ALA A 93 -10.46 -4.22 4.19
CA ALA A 93 -11.63 -4.42 5.03
C ALA A 93 -11.29 -4.22 6.50
N ALA A 94 -11.91 -3.27 7.17
CA ALA A 94 -11.92 -3.17 8.63
C ALA A 94 -13.16 -3.88 9.17
N ILE A 95 -12.98 -5.05 9.75
CA ILE A 95 -14.06 -5.91 10.25
C ILE A 95 -13.88 -6.03 11.76
N PHE A 96 -14.95 -5.73 12.51
CA PHE A 96 -14.92 -5.80 13.98
C PHE A 96 -15.92 -6.83 14.50
N ASP A 97 -15.51 -7.53 15.56
CA ASP A 97 -16.42 -8.40 16.30
C ASP A 97 -17.22 -7.61 17.37
N ASP A 98 -18.10 -8.30 18.07
CA ASP A 98 -18.95 -7.71 19.11
C ASP A 98 -18.17 -7.19 20.34
N GLN A 99 -16.88 -7.56 20.46
CA GLN A 99 -15.98 -7.05 21.50
C GLN A 99 -15.15 -5.85 21.02
N GLY A 100 -15.36 -5.37 19.79
CA GLY A 100 -14.64 -4.25 19.20
C GLY A 100 -13.19 -4.59 18.81
N ARG A 101 -12.89 -5.86 18.53
CA ARG A 101 -11.58 -6.31 18.06
C ARG A 101 -11.58 -6.38 16.54
N ILE A 102 -10.47 -5.95 15.92
CA ILE A 102 -10.30 -5.96 14.45
C ILE A 102 -9.84 -7.33 13.96
N LEU A 103 -10.43 -7.80 12.86
CA LEU A 103 -9.98 -8.98 12.16
C LEU A 103 -8.68 -8.70 11.41
N MET A 104 -7.71 -9.57 11.61
CA MET A 104 -6.49 -9.61 10.80
C MET A 104 -6.25 -11.02 10.28
N VAL A 105 -5.60 -11.09 9.12
CA VAL A 105 -5.13 -12.32 8.47
C VAL A 105 -3.62 -12.37 8.47
N LYS A 106 -3.07 -13.57 8.62
CA LYS A 106 -1.63 -13.79 8.57
C LYS A 106 -1.27 -14.37 7.22
N GLU A 107 -0.52 -13.61 6.44
CA GLU A 107 -0.11 -14.02 5.12
C GLU A 107 0.81 -15.26 5.16
N GLN A 108 0.52 -16.26 4.32
CA GLN A 108 1.25 -17.53 4.29
C GLN A 108 2.74 -17.35 3.98
N ARG A 109 3.08 -16.48 3.05
CA ARG A 109 4.45 -16.28 2.57
C ARG A 109 5.32 -15.49 3.54
N SER A 110 4.85 -14.35 4.00
CA SER A 110 5.61 -13.43 4.86
C SER A 110 5.47 -13.74 6.35
N GLN A 111 4.44 -14.51 6.74
CA GLN A 111 4.05 -14.78 8.12
C GLN A 111 3.75 -13.49 8.92
N LYS A 112 3.38 -12.42 8.23
CA LYS A 112 3.01 -11.11 8.82
C LYS A 112 1.51 -10.88 8.78
N TRP A 113 1.04 -10.07 9.72
CA TRP A 113 -0.37 -9.75 9.88
C TRP A 113 -0.76 -8.51 9.09
N ASN A 114 -1.94 -8.57 8.47
CA ASN A 114 -2.57 -7.43 7.84
C ASN A 114 -4.11 -7.54 7.90
N VAL A 115 -4.81 -6.43 7.62
CA VAL A 115 -6.26 -6.49 7.41
C VAL A 115 -6.56 -7.09 6.05
N PRO A 116 -7.63 -7.90 5.89
CA PRO A 116 -7.99 -8.52 4.61
C PRO A 116 -8.13 -7.49 3.50
N GLY A 117 -7.71 -7.85 2.30
CA GLY A 117 -7.85 -7.03 1.12
C GLY A 117 -6.67 -7.08 0.17
N GLY A 118 -6.88 -6.61 -1.05
CA GLY A 118 -5.94 -6.66 -2.16
C GLY A 118 -6.21 -5.65 -3.24
N TRP A 119 -5.59 -5.85 -4.38
CA TRP A 119 -5.80 -5.03 -5.56
C TRP A 119 -7.26 -5.08 -6.01
N CYS A 120 -7.82 -3.92 -6.34
CA CYS A 120 -9.16 -3.86 -6.89
C CYS A 120 -9.13 -4.35 -8.34
N ASP A 121 -9.82 -5.44 -8.64
CA ASP A 121 -9.96 -5.94 -10.00
C ASP A 121 -10.72 -4.94 -10.87
N GLU A 122 -10.42 -4.93 -12.17
CA GLU A 122 -10.95 -3.95 -13.12
C GLU A 122 -12.49 -3.99 -13.22
N ASP A 123 -13.08 -5.17 -13.02
CA ASP A 123 -14.53 -5.40 -13.07
C ASP A 123 -15.22 -5.24 -11.70
N GLN A 124 -14.47 -4.86 -10.66
CA GLN A 124 -14.97 -4.69 -9.30
C GLN A 124 -15.12 -3.23 -8.89
N THR A 125 -16.09 -2.97 -8.02
CA THR A 125 -16.15 -1.73 -7.24
C THR A 125 -15.36 -1.89 -5.94
N ILE A 126 -15.02 -0.79 -5.27
CA ILE A 126 -14.38 -0.84 -3.94
C ILE A 126 -15.13 -1.77 -2.99
N MET A 127 -16.47 -1.68 -2.96
CA MET A 127 -17.29 -2.46 -2.03
C MET A 127 -17.36 -3.94 -2.41
N SER A 128 -17.52 -4.27 -3.69
CA SER A 128 -17.56 -5.67 -4.12
C SER A 128 -16.20 -6.35 -4.03
N ASN A 129 -15.10 -5.62 -4.30
CA ASN A 129 -13.76 -6.16 -4.14
C ASN A 129 -13.45 -6.49 -2.68
N VAL A 130 -13.81 -5.61 -1.74
CA VAL A 130 -13.67 -5.89 -0.30
C VAL A 130 -14.39 -7.19 0.10
N VAL A 131 -15.61 -7.41 -0.37
CA VAL A 131 -16.36 -8.65 -0.08
C VAL A 131 -15.65 -9.87 -0.66
N LYS A 132 -15.16 -9.77 -1.91
CA LYS A 132 -14.40 -10.83 -2.59
C LYS A 132 -13.14 -11.20 -1.80
N GLU A 133 -12.31 -10.20 -1.49
CA GLU A 133 -11.03 -10.41 -0.79
C GLU A 133 -11.23 -11.03 0.61
N VAL A 134 -12.24 -10.56 1.36
CA VAL A 134 -12.54 -11.12 2.69
C VAL A 134 -12.99 -12.57 2.59
N ARG A 135 -13.76 -12.93 1.57
CA ARG A 135 -14.16 -14.32 1.35
C ARG A 135 -12.96 -15.19 1.02
N GLU A 136 -12.05 -14.71 0.16
CA GLU A 136 -10.86 -15.45 -0.29
C GLU A 136 -9.82 -15.59 0.82
N GLU A 137 -9.51 -14.52 1.53
CA GLU A 137 -8.45 -14.48 2.54
C GLU A 137 -8.91 -14.94 3.95
N ALA A 138 -10.14 -14.58 4.34
CA ALA A 138 -10.63 -14.81 5.70
C ALA A 138 -11.76 -15.83 5.80
N GLY A 139 -12.31 -16.34 4.67
CA GLY A 139 -13.43 -17.27 4.67
C GLY A 139 -14.68 -16.71 5.35
N MET A 140 -14.95 -15.41 5.19
CA MET A 140 -16.07 -14.73 5.84
C MET A 140 -16.96 -14.04 4.80
N GLU A 141 -18.25 -14.08 5.04
CA GLU A 141 -19.18 -13.16 4.40
C GLU A 141 -19.21 -11.86 5.20
N VAL A 142 -19.13 -10.72 4.50
CA VAL A 142 -19.15 -9.40 5.12
C VAL A 142 -20.09 -8.45 4.38
N TYR A 143 -20.56 -7.45 5.10
CA TYR A 143 -21.43 -6.42 4.53
C TYR A 143 -20.73 -5.06 4.69
N PRO A 144 -20.27 -4.44 3.59
CA PRO A 144 -19.69 -3.10 3.61
C PRO A 144 -20.70 -2.08 4.16
N LYS A 145 -20.25 -1.23 5.09
CA LYS A 145 -21.08 -0.23 5.77
C LYS A 145 -20.75 1.19 5.32
N ARG A 146 -19.48 1.57 5.39
CA ARG A 146 -19.03 2.92 5.03
C ARG A 146 -17.56 2.93 4.64
N LEU A 147 -17.21 3.89 3.80
CA LEU A 147 -15.82 4.20 3.48
C LEU A 147 -15.17 4.85 4.73
N ILE A 148 -13.99 4.36 5.12
CA ILE A 148 -13.18 4.95 6.17
C ILE A 148 -12.28 6.01 5.58
N ALA A 149 -11.52 5.64 4.54
CA ALA A 149 -10.55 6.53 3.91
C ALA A 149 -10.18 6.07 2.50
N ILE A 150 -9.67 7.00 1.69
CA ILE A 150 -8.85 6.75 0.50
C ILE A 150 -7.54 7.49 0.71
N LEU A 151 -6.43 6.76 0.85
CA LEU A 151 -5.13 7.27 1.24
C LEU A 151 -4.07 6.99 0.18
N ASP A 152 -3.14 7.92 -0.01
CA ASP A 152 -1.91 7.64 -0.77
C ASP A 152 -1.03 6.68 0.04
N ARG A 153 -0.84 5.46 -0.50
CA ARG A 153 -0.03 4.42 0.12
C ARG A 153 1.37 4.91 0.52
N SER A 154 1.99 5.76 -0.28
CA SER A 154 3.37 6.21 -0.06
C SER A 154 3.57 7.03 1.22
N LYS A 155 2.50 7.61 1.77
CA LYS A 155 2.55 8.41 3.00
C LYS A 155 2.50 7.57 4.29
N TYR A 156 1.94 6.36 4.21
CA TYR A 156 1.60 5.56 5.40
C TYR A 156 2.31 4.21 5.47
N ASN A 157 2.79 3.72 4.33
CA ASN A 157 3.32 2.37 4.24
C ASN A 157 4.77 2.37 3.74
N THR A 158 5.53 1.34 4.14
CA THR A 158 6.82 1.08 3.50
C THR A 158 6.61 0.79 2.03
N VAL A 159 7.29 1.56 1.17
CA VAL A 159 7.10 1.46 -0.28
C VAL A 159 7.96 0.33 -0.82
N ASP A 160 7.33 -0.65 -1.42
CA ASP A 160 7.95 -1.79 -2.09
C ASP A 160 7.52 -1.93 -3.56
N THR A 161 6.73 -0.98 -4.05
CA THR A 161 6.23 -0.97 -5.43
C THR A 161 6.59 0.32 -6.14
N LEU A 162 6.88 0.19 -7.44
CA LEU A 162 7.25 1.30 -8.30
C LEU A 162 6.06 2.15 -8.78
N GLY A 163 4.83 1.66 -8.58
CA GLY A 163 3.60 2.33 -9.01
C GLY A 163 2.93 3.18 -7.93
N GLY A 164 2.16 4.21 -8.33
CA GLY A 164 1.22 4.89 -7.46
C GLY A 164 0.11 3.95 -6.99
N CYS A 165 -0.32 4.06 -5.75
CA CYS A 165 -1.39 3.25 -5.21
C CYS A 165 -2.23 4.07 -4.23
N LEU A 166 -3.53 4.07 -4.45
CA LEU A 166 -4.52 4.57 -3.50
C LEU A 166 -5.08 3.39 -2.72
N LYS A 167 -5.19 3.52 -1.40
CA LYS A 167 -5.75 2.50 -0.51
C LYS A 167 -7.11 2.93 0.01
N ALA A 168 -8.14 2.17 -0.33
CA ALA A 168 -9.49 2.38 0.16
C ALA A 168 -9.76 1.46 1.36
N PHE A 169 -9.98 2.03 2.53
CA PHE A 169 -10.37 1.32 3.75
C PHE A 169 -11.89 1.37 3.91
N VAL A 170 -12.51 0.21 4.12
CA VAL A 170 -13.96 0.08 4.24
C VAL A 170 -14.32 -0.59 5.56
N LEU A 171 -15.20 0.03 6.34
CA LEU A 171 -15.79 -0.60 7.51
C LEU A 171 -16.84 -1.62 7.07
N CYS A 172 -16.72 -2.85 7.56
CA CYS A 172 -17.65 -3.93 7.28
C CYS A 172 -18.21 -4.54 8.57
N SER A 173 -19.44 -5.02 8.51
CA SER A 173 -19.99 -5.89 9.55
C SER A 173 -19.75 -7.36 9.20
N CYS A 174 -19.59 -8.19 10.23
CA CYS A 174 -19.47 -9.64 10.08
C CYS A 174 -20.77 -10.26 9.54
N GLY A 175 -20.61 -11.29 8.72
CA GLY A 175 -21.63 -12.23 8.29
C GLY A 175 -21.30 -13.65 8.80
N THR A 176 -21.59 -14.66 7.98
CA THR A 176 -21.26 -16.06 8.28
C THR A 176 -19.78 -16.34 8.11
N GLU A 177 -19.25 -17.30 8.84
CA GLU A 177 -17.83 -17.64 8.89
C GLU A 177 -17.57 -19.10 8.54
N SER A 178 -16.58 -19.35 7.69
CA SER A 178 -16.06 -20.69 7.43
C SER A 178 -14.59 -20.59 6.98
N PHE A 179 -13.67 -20.44 7.94
CA PHE A 179 -12.25 -20.32 7.61
C PHE A 179 -11.55 -21.66 7.55
N GLU A 180 -10.83 -21.87 6.45
CA GLU A 180 -9.79 -22.87 6.30
C GLU A 180 -8.52 -22.18 5.82
N SER A 181 -7.35 -22.61 6.33
CA SER A 181 -6.06 -22.13 5.81
C SER A 181 -5.95 -22.44 4.31
N ASN A 182 -5.48 -21.45 3.55
CA ASN A 182 -5.35 -21.57 2.09
C ASN A 182 -3.95 -21.15 1.61
N SER A 183 -3.74 -21.03 0.30
CA SER A 183 -2.45 -20.66 -0.28
C SER A 183 -1.95 -19.26 0.09
N GLU A 184 -2.85 -18.36 0.51
CA GLU A 184 -2.54 -16.96 0.81
C GLU A 184 -2.54 -16.68 2.30
N THR A 185 -3.46 -17.29 3.05
CA THR A 185 -3.68 -17.04 4.49
C THR A 185 -3.46 -18.31 5.32
N SER A 186 -2.53 -18.23 6.28
CA SER A 186 -2.22 -19.31 7.22
C SER A 186 -3.09 -19.27 8.48
N GLU A 187 -3.47 -18.09 8.91
CA GLU A 187 -4.19 -17.85 10.17
C GLU A 187 -5.04 -16.60 10.06
N ARG A 188 -6.19 -16.57 10.74
CA ARG A 188 -6.95 -15.35 10.99
C ARG A 188 -7.22 -15.20 12.49
N ARG A 189 -7.28 -13.95 12.96
CA ARG A 189 -7.50 -13.66 14.37
C ARG A 189 -8.06 -12.25 14.55
N PHE A 190 -8.91 -12.10 15.57
CA PHE A 190 -9.35 -10.79 16.07
C PHE A 190 -8.39 -10.25 17.12
N PHE A 191 -8.02 -8.97 17.02
CA PHE A 191 -7.10 -8.28 17.93
C PHE A 191 -7.76 -7.05 18.54
N ALA A 192 -7.64 -6.87 19.86
CA ALA A 192 -7.94 -5.60 20.50
C ALA A 192 -6.88 -4.54 20.12
N GLU A 193 -7.19 -3.26 20.26
CA GLU A 193 -6.28 -2.20 19.83
C GLU A 193 -4.93 -2.22 20.55
N ASP A 194 -4.93 -2.58 21.83
CA ASP A 194 -3.74 -2.72 22.68
C ASP A 194 -3.02 -4.07 22.51
N GLU A 195 -3.63 -5.03 21.80
CA GLU A 195 -3.06 -6.35 21.50
C GLU A 195 -2.58 -6.47 20.04
N LEU A 196 -2.61 -5.39 19.26
CA LEU A 196 -2.17 -5.41 17.86
C LEU A 196 -0.74 -5.94 17.75
N PRO A 197 -0.45 -6.85 16.79
CA PRO A 197 0.86 -7.47 16.61
C PRO A 197 1.85 -6.50 15.92
N VAL A 198 2.17 -5.37 16.56
CA VAL A 198 2.89 -4.23 15.97
C VAL A 198 4.22 -4.66 15.35
N GLU A 199 5.01 -5.48 16.05
CA GLU A 199 6.32 -5.96 15.57
C GLU A 199 6.21 -6.94 14.39
N ASN A 200 5.02 -7.47 14.15
CA ASN A 200 4.75 -8.44 13.09
C ASN A 200 3.70 -7.96 12.08
N LEU A 201 3.52 -6.65 11.95
CA LEU A 201 2.68 -6.08 10.91
C LEU A 201 3.35 -6.14 9.54
N ARG A 202 2.55 -6.33 8.51
CA ARG A 202 2.96 -6.17 7.12
C ARG A 202 2.89 -4.68 6.75
N THR A 203 3.94 -3.93 7.09
CA THR A 203 3.96 -2.45 7.00
C THR A 203 3.85 -1.90 5.59
N ASN A 204 4.13 -2.70 4.56
CA ASN A 204 3.89 -2.33 3.17
C ASN A 204 2.40 -2.43 2.76
N THR A 205 1.55 -3.07 3.56
CA THR A 205 0.10 -3.16 3.33
C THR A 205 -0.71 -2.35 4.32
N ASN A 206 -0.37 -2.38 5.60
CA ASN A 206 -1.02 -1.54 6.60
C ASN A 206 -0.03 -1.07 7.68
N SER A 207 -0.18 0.17 8.14
CA SER A 207 0.56 0.74 9.26
C SER A 207 -0.28 0.74 10.53
N LEU A 208 0.38 0.92 11.68
CA LEU A 208 -0.32 1.08 12.96
C LEU A 208 -1.27 2.29 12.95
N GLU A 209 -0.89 3.37 12.28
CA GLU A 209 -1.71 4.58 12.12
C GLU A 209 -3.00 4.28 11.37
N GLN A 210 -2.91 3.52 10.27
CA GLN A 210 -4.08 3.09 9.50
C GLN A 210 -5.00 2.17 10.33
N LEU A 211 -4.47 1.27 11.16
CA LEU A 211 -5.27 0.44 12.06
C LEU A 211 -5.98 1.28 13.12
N LYS A 212 -5.29 2.24 13.75
CA LYS A 212 -5.91 3.18 14.71
C LYS A 212 -7.02 4.01 14.08
N MET A 213 -6.86 4.44 12.83
CA MET A 213 -7.92 5.10 12.05
C MET A 213 -9.15 4.19 11.88
N CYS A 214 -8.95 2.89 11.60
CA CYS A 214 -10.06 1.93 11.52
C CYS A 214 -10.81 1.81 12.86
N PHE A 215 -10.10 1.72 13.99
CA PHE A 215 -10.71 1.72 15.33
C PHE A 215 -11.47 3.03 15.64
N ALA A 216 -10.91 4.18 15.26
CA ALA A 216 -11.56 5.47 15.43
C ALA A 216 -12.89 5.54 14.65
N CYS A 217 -12.88 5.09 13.39
CA CYS A 217 -14.09 5.03 12.58
C CYS A 217 -15.14 4.04 13.14
N TYR A 218 -14.70 2.89 13.64
CA TYR A 218 -15.59 1.90 14.23
C TYR A 218 -16.37 2.44 15.45
N ARG A 219 -15.68 3.22 16.31
CA ARG A 219 -16.27 3.80 17.53
C ARG A 219 -17.10 5.05 17.28
N ALA A 220 -16.97 5.66 16.12
CA ALA A 220 -17.67 6.90 15.80
C ALA A 220 -19.11 6.64 15.34
N ASP A 221 -20.07 7.33 15.91
CA ASP A 221 -21.46 7.32 15.44
C ASP A 221 -21.56 7.93 14.03
N GLU A 222 -20.85 9.06 13.80
CA GLU A 222 -20.72 9.73 12.52
C GLU A 222 -19.25 9.73 12.08
N TRP A 223 -19.03 9.57 10.78
CA TRP A 223 -17.69 9.54 10.19
C TRP A 223 -17.67 10.20 8.82
N THR A 224 -16.82 11.18 8.67
CA THR A 224 -16.50 11.74 7.36
C THR A 224 -15.27 11.03 6.81
N PRO A 225 -15.35 10.37 5.65
CA PRO A 225 -14.21 9.69 5.05
C PRO A 225 -13.01 10.62 4.85
N ILE A 226 -11.82 10.13 5.19
CA ILE A 226 -10.56 10.83 4.91
C ILE A 226 -10.19 10.55 3.46
N VAL A 227 -10.03 11.59 2.66
CA VAL A 227 -9.69 11.47 1.23
C VAL A 227 -8.51 12.39 0.93
N GLU A 228 -7.46 11.81 0.32
CA GLU A 228 -6.27 12.52 -0.12
C GLU A 228 -6.14 12.58 -1.64
#